data_4eadec993960d35091653caa9104e44f
#
_entry.id   4eadec993960d35091653caa9104e44f
#
_cell.length_a   1.000
_cell.length_b   1.000
_cell.length_c   1.000
_cell.angle_alpha   90.00
_cell.angle_beta   90.00
_cell.angle_gamma   90.00
#
_symmetry.space_group_name_H-M   'P 1'
#
loop_
_entity.id
_entity.type
_entity.pdbx_description
1 polymer ?
#
loop_
_entity_poly.entity_id
_entity_poly.type
_entity_poly.pdbx_seq_one_letter_code
_entity_poly.pdbx_strand_id
1 'polypeptide(L)'
;MASNQFDYIVIGAGTAGSVVAGRLSESGKYTVCVLEAGPPDHNPFIHIPAGVMYTLQNSKINWMYKGSPSKSLDGRSINQARGKTLGGSGAINGHIYNRGQRMDFDSWAQKGNQGWSYADVLPYFKRSENKIGEGDPKFHGTGGPFTVTDVDEKNPLCDAFIDGAMSLGIPHNPDYNGHTQEGIAYAQRSVHKGRRVNPARAFIYPAMKSGKLEVITNAHIQKIEIKNSRA
;
A
#
# COMPACT_ATOMS: atom_id res chain seq x y z
N MET A 1 -28.83 -19.86 13.34
CA MET A 1 -28.27 -18.91 12.35
C MET A 1 -27.17 -18.16 13.08
N ALA A 2 -25.92 -18.24 12.65
CA ALA A 2 -24.87 -17.41 13.21
C ALA A 2 -25.29 -15.95 13.03
N SER A 3 -25.23 -15.15 14.08
CA SER A 3 -25.56 -13.73 14.00
C SER A 3 -24.49 -13.07 13.13
N ASN A 4 -24.85 -12.52 11.96
CA ASN A 4 -23.96 -11.71 11.12
C ASN A 4 -23.70 -10.34 11.76
N GLN A 5 -23.32 -10.33 13.03
CA GLN A 5 -22.97 -9.12 13.77
C GLN A 5 -21.48 -9.11 14.06
N PHE A 6 -20.86 -7.98 13.78
CA PHE A 6 -19.44 -7.73 14.00
C PHE A 6 -19.27 -6.45 14.84
N ASP A 7 -18.20 -6.38 15.61
CA ASP A 7 -17.84 -5.16 16.32
C ASP A 7 -17.41 -4.06 15.33
N TYR A 8 -16.74 -4.44 14.24
CA TYR A 8 -16.30 -3.53 13.19
C TYR A 8 -16.54 -4.11 11.80
N ILE A 9 -16.96 -3.24 10.88
CA ILE A 9 -17.04 -3.53 9.45
C ILE A 9 -16.06 -2.61 8.72
N VAL A 10 -15.12 -3.19 7.97
CA VAL A 10 -14.15 -2.48 7.15
C VAL A 10 -14.57 -2.60 5.70
N ILE A 11 -14.89 -1.49 5.05
CA ILE A 11 -15.31 -1.45 3.66
C ILE A 11 -14.09 -1.19 2.77
N GLY A 12 -13.77 -2.17 1.95
CA GLY A 12 -12.61 -2.21 1.07
C GLY A 12 -11.37 -2.83 1.72
N ALA A 13 -10.89 -3.91 1.11
CA ALA A 13 -9.67 -4.62 1.49
C ALA A 13 -8.42 -4.09 0.75
N GLY A 14 -8.39 -2.81 0.42
CA GLY A 14 -7.23 -2.14 -0.14
C GLY A 14 -6.10 -2.00 0.89
N THR A 15 -5.05 -1.27 0.56
CA THR A 15 -3.86 -1.10 1.43
C THR A 15 -4.24 -0.62 2.83
N ALA A 16 -5.02 0.46 2.93
CA ALA A 16 -5.44 1.01 4.22
C ALA A 16 -6.39 0.06 4.97
N GLY A 17 -7.44 -0.45 4.29
CA GLY A 17 -8.41 -1.36 4.92
C GLY A 17 -7.78 -2.65 5.41
N SER A 18 -6.80 -3.19 4.69
CA SER A 18 -6.03 -4.36 5.13
C SER A 18 -5.29 -4.10 6.44
N VAL A 19 -4.67 -2.93 6.58
CA VAL A 19 -3.98 -2.52 7.82
C VAL A 19 -4.98 -2.36 8.96
N VAL A 20 -6.07 -1.61 8.74
CA VAL A 20 -7.10 -1.37 9.76
C VAL A 20 -7.70 -2.66 10.25
N ALA A 21 -8.13 -3.53 9.33
CA ALA A 21 -8.73 -4.83 9.68
C ALA A 21 -7.76 -5.73 10.45
N GLY A 22 -6.52 -5.83 9.97
CA GLY A 22 -5.48 -6.60 10.64
C GLY A 22 -5.22 -6.11 12.07
N ARG A 23 -5.09 -4.79 12.25
CA ARG A 23 -4.80 -4.20 13.57
C ARG A 23 -5.98 -4.27 14.55
N LEU A 24 -7.21 -4.11 14.08
CA LEU A 24 -8.40 -4.23 14.93
C LEU A 24 -8.58 -5.67 15.45
N SER A 25 -8.30 -6.67 14.62
CA SER A 25 -8.44 -8.07 14.99
C SER A 25 -7.26 -8.65 15.78
N GLU A 26 -6.08 -7.99 15.75
CA GLU A 26 -4.82 -8.45 16.36
C GLU A 26 -4.96 -8.70 17.87
N SER A 27 -5.76 -7.88 18.56
CA SER A 27 -5.98 -8.02 20.01
C SER A 27 -6.83 -9.24 20.39
N GLY A 28 -7.53 -9.87 19.44
CA GLY A 28 -8.51 -10.93 19.69
C GLY A 28 -9.78 -10.50 20.41
N LYS A 29 -9.91 -9.21 20.78
CA LYS A 29 -11.06 -8.65 21.51
C LYS A 29 -12.26 -8.40 20.60
N TYR A 30 -12.02 -8.01 19.36
CA TYR A 30 -13.05 -7.57 18.42
C TYR A 30 -13.21 -8.54 17.27
N THR A 31 -14.45 -8.72 16.86
CA THR A 31 -14.81 -9.39 15.61
C THR A 31 -14.85 -8.36 14.47
N VAL A 32 -14.18 -8.66 13.37
CA VAL A 32 -14.02 -7.74 12.24
C VAL A 32 -14.51 -8.40 10.97
N CYS A 33 -15.39 -7.73 10.23
CA CYS A 33 -15.77 -8.15 8.87
C CYS A 33 -15.15 -7.21 7.85
N VAL A 34 -14.50 -7.75 6.83
CA VAL A 34 -13.98 -6.99 5.69
C VAL A 34 -14.82 -7.28 4.46
N LEU A 35 -15.37 -6.23 3.85
CA LEU A 35 -16.18 -6.31 2.64
C LEU A 35 -15.37 -5.77 1.46
N GLU A 36 -15.02 -6.62 0.49
CA GLU A 36 -14.24 -6.24 -0.69
C GLU A 36 -15.07 -6.42 -1.97
N ALA A 37 -15.11 -5.36 -2.79
CA ALA A 37 -15.87 -5.35 -4.04
C ALA A 37 -15.33 -6.33 -5.10
N GLY A 38 -14.02 -6.57 -5.08
CA GLY A 38 -13.35 -7.45 -6.01
C GLY A 38 -13.20 -8.88 -5.54
N PRO A 39 -12.62 -9.76 -6.37
CA PRO A 39 -12.35 -11.15 -6.03
C PRO A 39 -11.15 -11.28 -5.06
N PRO A 40 -10.90 -12.48 -4.53
CA PRO A 40 -9.64 -12.81 -3.87
C PRO A 40 -8.42 -12.57 -4.77
N ASP A 41 -7.24 -12.40 -4.17
CA ASP A 41 -5.97 -12.14 -4.88
C ASP A 41 -5.34 -13.41 -5.52
N HIS A 42 -6.17 -14.34 -6.02
CA HIS A 42 -5.69 -15.62 -6.56
C HIS A 42 -5.06 -15.51 -7.94
N ASN A 43 -5.25 -14.39 -8.64
CA ASN A 43 -4.65 -14.19 -9.96
C ASN A 43 -3.10 -14.20 -9.84
N PRO A 44 -2.39 -15.09 -10.55
CA PRO A 44 -0.93 -15.23 -10.42
C PRO A 44 -0.17 -13.96 -10.78
N PHE A 45 -0.69 -13.15 -11.71
CA PHE A 45 -0.05 -11.88 -12.11
C PHE A 45 -0.06 -10.83 -11.00
N ILE A 46 -0.87 -10.98 -9.97
CA ILE A 46 -0.79 -10.14 -8.76
C ILE A 46 0.53 -10.42 -8.02
N HIS A 47 0.98 -11.66 -8.00
CA HIS A 47 2.13 -12.10 -7.20
C HIS A 47 3.46 -11.99 -7.93
N ILE A 48 3.42 -12.04 -9.26
CA ILE A 48 4.61 -11.93 -10.12
C ILE A 48 4.89 -10.43 -10.35
N PRO A 49 6.09 -9.90 -10.00
CA PRO A 49 6.39 -8.48 -10.18
C PRO A 49 6.15 -7.95 -11.59
N ALA A 50 6.60 -8.66 -12.61
CA ALA A 50 6.36 -8.31 -14.01
C ALA A 50 4.88 -8.36 -14.44
N GLY A 51 4.03 -8.99 -13.63
CA GLY A 51 2.58 -9.10 -13.85
C GLY A 51 1.82 -7.77 -13.79
N VAL A 52 2.46 -6.68 -13.34
CA VAL A 52 1.83 -5.36 -13.26
C VAL A 52 1.21 -4.92 -14.59
N MET A 53 1.88 -5.17 -15.71
CA MET A 53 1.39 -4.81 -17.04
C MET A 53 0.06 -5.50 -17.40
N TYR A 54 -0.14 -6.72 -16.91
CA TYR A 54 -1.38 -7.49 -17.12
C TYR A 54 -2.46 -7.08 -16.12
N THR A 55 -2.10 -6.85 -14.85
CA THR A 55 -3.07 -6.49 -13.81
C THR A 55 -3.68 -5.12 -14.06
N LEU A 56 -2.91 -4.15 -14.58
CA LEU A 56 -3.39 -2.81 -14.90
C LEU A 56 -4.44 -2.80 -16.03
N GLN A 57 -4.46 -3.81 -16.89
CA GLN A 57 -5.42 -3.93 -18.01
C GLN A 57 -6.58 -4.89 -17.71
N ASN A 58 -6.57 -5.56 -16.56
CA ASN A 58 -7.57 -6.57 -16.23
C ASN A 58 -8.75 -5.97 -15.46
N SER A 59 -9.89 -5.77 -16.16
CA SER A 59 -11.10 -5.21 -15.58
C SER A 59 -11.75 -6.05 -14.46
N LYS A 60 -11.37 -7.32 -14.30
CA LYS A 60 -11.85 -8.15 -13.18
C LYS A 60 -11.24 -7.74 -11.84
N ILE A 61 -10.00 -7.21 -11.86
CA ILE A 61 -9.23 -6.84 -10.66
C ILE A 61 -8.80 -5.36 -10.65
N ASN A 62 -9.27 -4.57 -11.60
CA ASN A 62 -9.06 -3.13 -11.71
C ASN A 62 -10.38 -2.44 -12.03
N TRP A 63 -10.69 -1.33 -11.34
CA TRP A 63 -11.88 -0.53 -11.58
C TRP A 63 -11.90 0.16 -12.95
N MET A 64 -10.73 0.26 -13.61
CA MET A 64 -10.58 0.88 -14.94
C MET A 64 -11.12 2.31 -15.03
N TYR A 65 -11.02 3.09 -13.96
CA TYR A 65 -11.46 4.47 -13.97
C TYR A 65 -10.72 5.31 -15.02
N LYS A 66 -11.41 6.31 -15.54
CA LYS A 66 -10.86 7.32 -16.44
C LYS A 66 -11.07 8.70 -15.84
N GLY A 67 -10.05 9.53 -15.89
CA GLY A 67 -10.18 10.94 -15.57
C GLY A 67 -11.05 11.66 -16.58
N SER A 68 -11.66 12.76 -16.18
CA SER A 68 -12.37 13.64 -17.12
C SER A 68 -11.40 14.23 -18.15
N PRO A 69 -11.82 14.41 -19.41
CA PRO A 69 -11.01 15.11 -20.40
C PRO A 69 -10.60 16.51 -19.90
N SER A 70 -9.35 16.89 -20.11
CA SER A 70 -8.84 18.19 -19.69
C SER A 70 -8.24 18.98 -20.86
N LYS A 71 -8.50 20.29 -20.92
CA LYS A 71 -7.89 21.17 -21.93
C LYS A 71 -6.36 21.19 -21.85
N SER A 72 -5.80 21.10 -20.64
CA SER A 72 -4.34 21.01 -20.43
C SER A 72 -3.71 19.70 -20.93
N LEU A 73 -4.53 18.73 -21.31
CA LEU A 73 -4.12 17.45 -21.87
C LEU A 73 -4.65 17.26 -23.29
N ASP A 74 -4.90 18.33 -24.02
CA ASP A 74 -5.46 18.31 -25.39
C ASP A 74 -6.74 17.45 -25.50
N GLY A 75 -7.62 17.54 -24.50
CA GLY A 75 -8.86 16.79 -24.46
C GLY A 75 -8.71 15.31 -24.11
N ARG A 76 -7.52 14.84 -23.76
CA ARG A 76 -7.29 13.43 -23.40
C ARG A 76 -7.81 13.10 -22.01
N SER A 77 -8.30 11.87 -21.87
CA SER A 77 -8.59 11.22 -20.59
C SER A 77 -7.42 10.36 -20.17
N ILE A 78 -7.01 10.45 -18.92
CA ILE A 78 -5.95 9.60 -18.35
C ILE A 78 -6.59 8.42 -17.62
N ASN A 79 -6.08 7.22 -17.86
CA ASN A 79 -6.50 6.02 -17.12
C ASN A 79 -6.06 6.14 -15.65
N GLN A 80 -7.02 5.92 -14.73
CA GLN A 80 -6.81 5.95 -13.29
C GLN A 80 -6.98 4.53 -12.73
N ALA A 81 -5.91 3.75 -12.76
CA ALA A 81 -5.93 2.40 -12.24
C ALA A 81 -6.21 2.39 -10.74
N ARG A 82 -7.16 1.56 -10.30
CA ARG A 82 -7.46 1.27 -8.89
C ARG A 82 -7.76 -0.20 -8.75
N GLY A 83 -7.07 -0.87 -7.84
CA GLY A 83 -7.26 -2.30 -7.60
C GLY A 83 -8.67 -2.59 -7.07
N LYS A 84 -9.28 -3.63 -7.64
CA LYS A 84 -10.56 -4.21 -7.26
C LYS A 84 -10.34 -5.68 -6.92
N THR A 85 -9.69 -5.92 -5.80
CA THR A 85 -9.31 -7.26 -5.32
C THR A 85 -8.79 -7.15 -3.90
N LEU A 86 -8.63 -8.25 -3.19
CA LEU A 86 -7.92 -8.25 -1.90
C LEU A 86 -6.51 -7.66 -2.05
N GLY A 87 -6.18 -6.69 -1.20
CA GLY A 87 -4.98 -5.88 -1.27
C GLY A 87 -5.13 -4.60 -2.10
N GLY A 88 -6.24 -4.45 -2.83
CA GLY A 88 -6.57 -3.24 -3.58
C GLY A 88 -5.48 -2.81 -4.56
N SER A 89 -5.19 -1.50 -4.62
CA SER A 89 -4.14 -0.98 -5.49
C SER A 89 -2.73 -1.47 -5.10
N GLY A 90 -2.50 -1.86 -3.84
CA GLY A 90 -1.27 -2.53 -3.41
C GLY A 90 -1.06 -3.90 -4.07
N ALA A 91 -2.12 -4.53 -4.59
CA ALA A 91 -2.04 -5.79 -5.33
C ALA A 91 -1.70 -5.60 -6.82
N ILE A 92 -1.85 -4.39 -7.38
CA ILE A 92 -1.67 -4.13 -8.82
C ILE A 92 -0.71 -2.99 -9.15
N ASN A 93 -0.10 -2.33 -8.16
CA ASN A 93 0.84 -1.20 -8.34
C ASN A 93 2.22 -1.66 -8.86
N GLY A 94 3.11 -0.69 -9.13
CA GLY A 94 4.49 -0.92 -9.60
C GLY A 94 5.50 -1.30 -8.51
N HIS A 95 5.08 -1.63 -7.29
CA HIS A 95 5.89 -2.07 -6.13
C HIS A 95 6.83 -1.04 -5.54
N ILE A 96 6.96 0.15 -6.08
CA ILE A 96 7.83 1.19 -5.52
C ILE A 96 7.35 1.52 -4.10
N TYR A 97 8.27 1.44 -3.14
CA TYR A 97 8.01 1.82 -1.77
C TYR A 97 8.58 3.20 -1.51
N ASN A 98 7.70 4.17 -1.40
CA ASN A 98 8.05 5.56 -1.15
C ASN A 98 7.09 6.12 -0.10
N ARG A 99 7.64 6.75 0.94
CA ARG A 99 6.88 7.51 1.94
C ARG A 99 6.78 8.97 1.49
N GLY A 100 5.80 9.71 2.03
CA GLY A 100 5.84 11.16 1.99
C GLY A 100 7.06 11.69 2.75
N GLN A 101 7.60 12.80 2.33
CA GLN A 101 8.68 13.46 3.04
C GLN A 101 8.18 14.15 4.33
N ARG A 102 9.11 14.51 5.21
CA ARG A 102 8.79 15.16 6.49
C ARG A 102 7.84 16.35 6.31
N MET A 103 8.10 17.21 5.33
CA MET A 103 7.32 18.42 5.10
C MET A 103 5.86 18.14 4.73
N ASP A 104 5.56 17.01 4.07
CA ASP A 104 4.17 16.65 3.73
C ASP A 104 3.34 16.50 5.01
N PHE A 105 3.85 15.75 5.97
CA PHE A 105 3.17 15.48 7.24
C PHE A 105 3.19 16.69 8.16
N ASP A 106 4.31 17.38 8.29
CA ASP A 106 4.42 18.58 9.13
C ASP A 106 3.47 19.68 8.62
N SER A 107 3.30 19.81 7.28
CA SER A 107 2.31 20.70 6.69
C SER A 107 0.87 20.30 7.04
N TRP A 108 0.57 19.01 7.15
CA TRP A 108 -0.75 18.56 7.60
C TRP A 108 -0.99 18.94 9.05
N ALA A 109 -0.02 18.72 9.94
CA ALA A 109 -0.13 19.12 11.34
C ALA A 109 -0.33 20.63 11.49
N GLN A 110 0.42 21.45 10.75
CA GLN A 110 0.30 22.92 10.74
C GLN A 110 -1.09 23.38 10.27
N LYS A 111 -1.76 22.64 9.39
CA LYS A 111 -3.13 22.89 8.95
C LYS A 111 -4.20 22.45 9.95
N GLY A 112 -3.82 22.10 11.19
CA GLY A 112 -4.72 21.72 12.28
C GLY A 112 -4.94 20.22 12.45
N ASN A 113 -4.27 19.36 11.69
CA ASN A 113 -4.39 17.91 11.84
C ASN A 113 -3.41 17.43 12.94
N GLN A 114 -3.80 17.58 14.20
CA GLN A 114 -2.98 17.15 15.34
C GLN A 114 -2.71 15.65 15.28
N GLY A 115 -1.49 15.22 15.64
CA GLY A 115 -1.05 13.83 15.58
C GLY A 115 -0.64 13.35 14.18
N TRP A 116 -0.52 14.27 13.20
CA TRP A 116 -0.10 13.97 11.83
C TRP A 116 1.25 14.57 11.44
N SER A 117 2.03 15.11 12.39
CA SER A 117 3.41 15.50 12.10
C SER A 117 4.25 14.28 11.72
N TYR A 118 5.36 14.52 11.03
CA TYR A 118 6.27 13.41 10.68
C TYR A 118 6.75 12.64 11.92
N ALA A 119 7.00 13.33 13.02
CA ALA A 119 7.37 12.69 14.28
C ALA A 119 6.26 11.77 14.82
N ASP A 120 5.00 12.17 14.66
CA ASP A 120 3.86 11.37 15.11
C ASP A 120 3.63 10.13 14.23
N VAL A 121 3.83 10.24 12.90
CA VAL A 121 3.53 9.14 11.96
C VAL A 121 4.70 8.17 11.77
N LEU A 122 5.94 8.60 11.97
CA LEU A 122 7.13 7.76 11.81
C LEU A 122 7.10 6.44 12.61
N PRO A 123 6.66 6.40 13.88
CA PRO A 123 6.52 5.15 14.62
C PRO A 123 5.60 4.14 13.94
N TYR A 124 4.53 4.59 13.26
CA TYR A 124 3.60 3.72 12.53
C TYR A 124 4.21 3.20 11.23
N PHE A 125 5.00 4.01 10.52
CA PHE A 125 5.77 3.53 9.37
C PHE A 125 6.71 2.42 9.80
N LYS A 126 7.49 2.63 10.84
CA LYS A 126 8.43 1.64 11.40
C LYS A 126 7.71 0.37 11.88
N ARG A 127 6.57 0.51 12.55
CA ARG A 127 5.77 -0.63 13.03
C ARG A 127 5.24 -1.50 11.88
N SER A 128 4.94 -0.90 10.73
CA SER A 128 4.40 -1.62 9.57
C SER A 128 5.50 -2.25 8.72
N GLU A 129 6.70 -1.69 8.73
CA GLU A 129 7.80 -2.04 7.84
C GLU A 129 8.64 -3.21 8.37
N ASN A 130 9.06 -4.05 7.45
CA ASN A 130 10.15 -4.99 7.63
C ASN A 130 11.21 -4.70 6.55
N LYS A 131 12.07 -3.72 6.80
CA LYS A 131 13.17 -3.39 5.89
C LYS A 131 14.21 -4.52 5.93
N ILE A 132 14.51 -5.07 4.77
CA ILE A 132 15.60 -6.03 4.54
C ILE A 132 16.70 -5.31 3.76
N GLY A 133 17.94 -5.45 4.20
CA GLY A 133 19.09 -4.71 3.72
C GLY A 133 19.46 -3.55 4.64
N GLU A 134 20.27 -2.64 4.14
CA GLU A 134 20.75 -1.47 4.89
C GLU A 134 19.64 -0.43 5.08
N GLY A 135 19.72 0.32 6.15
CA GLY A 135 18.82 1.42 6.48
C GLY A 135 19.06 1.93 7.89
N ASP A 136 18.94 3.24 8.09
CA ASP A 136 19.08 3.84 9.42
C ASP A 136 17.88 3.44 10.31
N PRO A 137 18.11 2.76 11.44
CA PRO A 137 17.05 2.34 12.37
C PRO A 137 16.28 3.50 12.99
N LYS A 138 16.74 4.75 12.84
CA LYS A 138 15.94 5.93 13.19
C LYS A 138 14.71 6.05 12.30
N PHE A 139 14.82 5.70 11.02
CA PHE A 139 13.76 5.85 10.01
C PHE A 139 13.11 4.53 9.64
N HIS A 140 13.82 3.40 9.71
CA HIS A 140 13.35 2.09 9.29
C HIS A 140 12.95 1.19 10.45
N GLY A 141 11.96 0.34 10.18
CA GLY A 141 11.52 -0.74 11.05
C GLY A 141 11.94 -2.11 10.52
N THR A 142 12.17 -3.04 11.44
CA THR A 142 12.41 -4.45 11.14
C THR A 142 11.36 -5.30 11.86
N GLY A 143 10.93 -6.40 11.22
CA GLY A 143 9.95 -7.32 11.83
C GLY A 143 8.48 -6.89 11.70
N GLY A 144 8.17 -5.78 11.02
CA GLY A 144 6.80 -5.46 10.64
C GLY A 144 6.26 -6.41 9.56
N PRO A 145 4.94 -6.43 9.32
CA PRO A 145 4.33 -7.37 8.37
C PRO A 145 4.60 -7.04 6.90
N PHE A 146 4.98 -5.81 6.56
CA PHE A 146 5.16 -5.35 5.20
C PHE A 146 6.64 -5.27 4.83
N THR A 147 7.13 -6.26 4.09
CA THR A 147 8.56 -6.34 3.72
C THR A 147 8.90 -5.37 2.61
N VAL A 148 10.01 -4.66 2.81
CA VAL A 148 10.62 -3.72 1.86
C VAL A 148 12.07 -4.15 1.60
N THR A 149 12.47 -4.20 0.33
CA THR A 149 13.83 -4.58 -0.08
C THR A 149 14.41 -3.56 -1.04
N ASP A 150 15.72 -3.55 -1.15
CA ASP A 150 16.43 -2.85 -2.22
C ASP A 150 16.42 -3.71 -3.50
N VAL A 151 16.84 -3.13 -4.61
CA VAL A 151 17.02 -3.86 -5.87
C VAL A 151 18.36 -4.60 -5.85
N ASP A 152 18.30 -5.93 -5.92
CA ASP A 152 19.50 -6.77 -5.88
C ASP A 152 20.21 -6.81 -7.24
N GLU A 153 19.42 -6.92 -8.33
CA GLU A 153 19.94 -6.95 -9.69
C GLU A 153 20.10 -5.53 -10.25
N LYS A 154 21.34 -5.15 -10.54
CA LYS A 154 21.66 -3.85 -11.15
C LYS A 154 21.62 -3.99 -12.67
N ASN A 155 21.20 -2.92 -13.36
CA ASN A 155 21.18 -2.85 -14.80
C ASN A 155 22.16 -1.78 -15.27
N PRO A 156 23.12 -2.09 -16.18
CA PRO A 156 24.12 -1.13 -16.63
C PRO A 156 23.54 0.19 -17.19
N LEU A 157 22.36 0.14 -17.83
CA LEU A 157 21.70 1.36 -18.31
C LEU A 157 21.15 2.21 -17.16
N CYS A 158 20.64 1.57 -16.09
CA CYS A 158 20.21 2.29 -14.90
C CYS A 158 21.40 2.87 -14.15
N ASP A 159 22.50 2.14 -14.06
CA ASP A 159 23.74 2.63 -13.46
C ASP A 159 24.25 3.85 -14.21
N ALA A 160 24.36 3.77 -15.54
CA ALA A 160 24.75 4.91 -16.38
C ALA A 160 23.81 6.13 -16.24
N PHE A 161 22.50 5.90 -16.06
CA PHE A 161 21.54 6.98 -15.81
C PHE A 161 21.78 7.64 -14.46
N ILE A 162 22.04 6.83 -13.42
CA ILE A 162 22.36 7.33 -12.07
C ILE A 162 23.65 8.14 -12.11
N ASP A 163 24.71 7.61 -12.74
CA ASP A 163 26.01 8.28 -12.88
C ASP A 163 25.87 9.61 -13.66
N GLY A 164 25.10 9.60 -14.74
CA GLY A 164 24.79 10.81 -15.49
C GLY A 164 24.10 11.89 -14.66
N ALA A 165 23.12 11.51 -13.83
CA ALA A 165 22.45 12.45 -12.93
C ALA A 165 23.39 12.97 -11.84
N MET A 166 24.26 12.11 -11.28
CA MET A 166 25.27 12.51 -10.31
C MET A 166 26.29 13.49 -10.91
N SER A 167 26.67 13.32 -12.17
CA SER A 167 27.57 14.25 -12.88
C SER A 167 26.99 15.65 -13.06
N LEU A 168 25.66 15.78 -12.98
CA LEU A 168 24.93 17.07 -12.99
C LEU A 168 24.72 17.65 -11.58
N GLY A 169 25.31 17.06 -10.55
CA GLY A 169 25.21 17.53 -9.17
C GLY A 169 24.03 16.99 -8.38
N ILE A 170 23.25 16.03 -8.91
CA ILE A 170 22.19 15.37 -8.15
C ILE A 170 22.83 14.38 -7.16
N PRO A 171 22.53 14.46 -5.85
CA PRO A 171 23.17 13.59 -4.87
C PRO A 171 22.72 12.14 -5.04
N HIS A 172 23.64 11.20 -4.85
CA HIS A 172 23.29 9.79 -4.71
C HIS A 172 22.61 9.56 -3.37
N ASN A 173 21.38 9.08 -3.38
CA ASN A 173 20.60 8.81 -2.17
C ASN A 173 19.95 7.43 -2.22
N PRO A 174 20.63 6.38 -1.77
CA PRO A 174 20.10 5.01 -1.77
C PRO A 174 18.98 4.80 -0.76
N ASP A 175 18.80 5.73 0.19
CA ASP A 175 17.77 5.66 1.23
C ASP A 175 16.90 6.93 1.27
N TYR A 176 16.09 7.10 0.24
CA TYR A 176 15.17 8.23 0.11
C TYR A 176 13.97 8.17 1.08
N ASN A 177 13.80 7.09 1.83
CA ASN A 177 12.86 6.98 2.96
C ASN A 177 13.53 7.26 4.32
N GLY A 178 14.81 7.63 4.31
CA GLY A 178 15.63 7.97 5.47
C GLY A 178 15.58 9.46 5.84
N HIS A 179 16.77 10.04 6.09
CA HIS A 179 16.90 11.42 6.54
C HIS A 179 16.45 12.45 5.49
N THR A 180 16.81 12.24 4.23
CA THR A 180 16.49 13.09 3.09
C THR A 180 15.80 12.27 2.01
N GLN A 181 14.91 12.91 1.24
CA GLN A 181 14.24 12.25 0.12
C GLN A 181 14.87 12.62 -1.23
N GLU A 182 15.53 13.78 -1.29
CA GLU A 182 16.13 14.28 -2.52
C GLU A 182 17.35 13.44 -2.94
N GLY A 183 17.46 13.18 -4.24
CA GLY A 183 18.56 12.44 -4.81
C GLY A 183 18.14 11.43 -5.87
N ILE A 184 19.10 10.63 -6.31
CA ILE A 184 18.90 9.57 -7.29
C ILE A 184 19.49 8.25 -6.79
N ALA A 185 18.73 7.17 -6.94
CA ALA A 185 19.18 5.80 -6.70
C ALA A 185 18.19 4.80 -7.32
N TYR A 186 18.45 3.51 -7.15
CA TYR A 186 17.43 2.48 -7.37
C TYR A 186 16.31 2.60 -6.36
N ALA A 187 15.07 2.38 -6.82
CA ALA A 187 13.90 2.46 -5.95
C ALA A 187 13.83 1.29 -4.96
N GLN A 188 13.53 1.59 -3.70
CA GLN A 188 13.12 0.57 -2.74
C GLN A 188 11.79 -0.05 -3.18
N ARG A 189 11.60 -1.34 -2.93
CA ARG A 189 10.47 -2.08 -3.48
C ARG A 189 9.77 -2.99 -2.47
N SER A 190 8.48 -3.16 -2.64
CA SER A 190 7.67 -4.16 -1.93
C SER A 190 7.66 -5.49 -2.68
N VAL A 191 8.85 -6.08 -2.84
CA VAL A 191 9.09 -7.40 -3.45
C VAL A 191 10.01 -8.20 -2.54
N HIS A 192 9.68 -9.43 -2.25
CA HIS A 192 10.49 -10.33 -1.44
C HIS A 192 10.52 -11.72 -2.04
N LYS A 193 11.71 -12.31 -2.18
CA LYS A 193 11.92 -13.65 -2.77
C LYS A 193 11.19 -13.80 -4.12
N GLY A 194 11.35 -12.82 -4.99
CA GLY A 194 10.75 -12.80 -6.33
C GLY A 194 9.23 -12.60 -6.37
N ARG A 195 8.59 -12.27 -5.25
CA ARG A 195 7.13 -12.09 -5.18
C ARG A 195 6.76 -10.73 -4.62
N ARG A 196 5.64 -10.18 -5.13
CA ARG A 196 5.01 -8.96 -4.57
C ARG A 196 4.66 -9.17 -3.10
N VAL A 197 4.99 -8.19 -2.26
CA VAL A 197 4.43 -8.05 -0.92
C VAL A 197 3.08 -7.35 -1.05
N ASN A 198 2.00 -8.14 -0.96
CA ASN A 198 0.63 -7.67 -1.11
C ASN A 198 0.07 -7.30 0.29
N PRO A 199 -0.62 -6.16 0.47
CA PRO A 199 -1.22 -5.78 1.75
C PRO A 199 -2.15 -6.83 2.37
N ALA A 200 -2.94 -7.56 1.56
CA ALA A 200 -3.78 -8.63 2.08
C ALA A 200 -2.94 -9.76 2.70
N ARG A 201 -1.82 -10.12 2.07
CA ARG A 201 -0.91 -11.16 2.59
C ARG A 201 -0.13 -10.69 3.82
N ALA A 202 0.15 -9.41 3.90
CA ALA A 202 0.86 -8.82 5.03
C ALA A 202 -0.04 -8.69 6.28
N PHE A 203 -1.31 -8.35 6.11
CA PHE A 203 -2.19 -7.97 7.22
C PHE A 203 -3.44 -8.85 7.35
N ILE A 204 -4.17 -9.14 6.26
CA ILE A 204 -5.46 -9.85 6.32
C ILE A 204 -5.25 -11.34 6.58
N TYR A 205 -4.48 -12.03 5.74
CA TYR A 205 -4.32 -13.49 5.88
C TYR A 205 -3.73 -13.94 7.23
N PRO A 206 -2.73 -13.24 7.81
CA PRO A 206 -2.30 -13.57 9.17
C PRO A 206 -3.40 -13.36 10.20
N ALA A 207 -4.17 -12.27 10.09
CA ALA A 207 -5.24 -11.93 11.02
C ALA A 207 -6.42 -12.91 10.96
N MET A 208 -6.76 -13.45 9.78
CA MET A 208 -7.81 -14.46 9.64
C MET A 208 -7.54 -15.73 10.47
N LYS A 209 -6.27 -16.05 10.73
CA LYS A 209 -5.90 -17.22 11.56
C LYS A 209 -6.40 -17.12 13.00
N SER A 210 -6.67 -15.94 13.48
CA SER A 210 -7.22 -15.73 14.84
C SER A 210 -8.70 -16.14 14.97
N GLY A 211 -9.40 -16.36 13.84
CA GLY A 211 -10.84 -16.59 13.81
C GLY A 211 -11.68 -15.32 14.15
N LYS A 212 -11.03 -14.15 14.32
CA LYS A 212 -11.69 -12.88 14.65
C LYS A 212 -11.88 -11.97 13.45
N LEU A 213 -11.32 -12.33 12.30
CA LEU A 213 -11.45 -11.57 11.06
C LEU A 213 -12.08 -12.45 9.98
N GLU A 214 -13.21 -12.00 9.45
CA GLU A 214 -13.89 -12.58 8.31
C GLU A 214 -13.75 -11.68 7.08
N VAL A 215 -13.60 -12.27 5.90
CA VAL A 215 -13.49 -11.53 4.63
C VAL A 215 -14.54 -12.02 3.66
N ILE A 216 -15.36 -11.10 3.18
CA ILE A 216 -16.35 -11.35 2.14
C ILE A 216 -15.91 -10.60 0.89
N THR A 217 -15.57 -11.35 -0.15
CA THR A 217 -15.16 -10.81 -1.46
C THR A 217 -16.34 -10.78 -2.43
N ASN A 218 -16.19 -10.05 -3.56
CA ASN A 218 -17.26 -9.78 -4.53
C ASN A 218 -18.50 -9.10 -3.89
N ALA A 219 -18.27 -8.37 -2.80
CA ALA A 219 -19.27 -7.64 -2.03
C ALA A 219 -19.17 -6.15 -2.32
N HIS A 220 -19.83 -5.67 -3.35
CA HIS A 220 -19.85 -4.24 -3.69
C HIS A 220 -20.90 -3.52 -2.84
N ILE A 221 -20.46 -2.70 -1.90
CA ILE A 221 -21.33 -1.95 -0.99
C ILE A 221 -22.02 -0.83 -1.75
N GLN A 222 -23.33 -0.81 -1.65
CA GLN A 222 -24.18 0.21 -2.27
C GLN A 222 -24.52 1.35 -1.30
N LYS A 223 -24.71 1.01 -0.03
CA LYS A 223 -25.17 1.95 1.00
C LYS A 223 -24.78 1.46 2.39
N ILE A 224 -24.53 2.38 3.29
CA ILE A 224 -24.45 2.13 4.74
C ILE A 224 -25.78 2.62 5.35
N GLU A 225 -26.51 1.71 5.98
CA GLU A 225 -27.71 2.07 6.73
C GLU A 225 -27.38 2.18 8.21
N ILE A 226 -27.65 3.34 8.79
CA ILE A 226 -27.41 3.59 10.22
C ILE A 226 -28.76 3.60 10.94
N LYS A 227 -28.94 2.69 11.89
CA LYS A 227 -30.11 2.63 12.76
C LYS A 227 -29.63 2.59 14.21
N ASN A 228 -30.19 3.44 15.05
CA ASN A 228 -29.82 3.52 16.48
C ASN A 228 -28.31 3.64 16.71
N SER A 229 -27.64 4.50 15.92
CA SER A 229 -26.18 4.74 15.96
C SER A 229 -25.31 3.52 15.62
N ARG A 230 -25.86 2.52 14.92
CA ARG A 230 -25.14 1.34 14.39
C ARG A 230 -25.38 1.17 12.90
N ALA A 231 -24.34 0.69 12.20
CA ALA A 231 -24.40 0.29 10.80
C ALA A 231 -24.94 -1.14 10.64
#